data_b33b1dcc344d053a17353a39a13c9015
#
_entry.id   b33b1dcc344d053a17353a39a13c9015
#
_cell.length_a   1.000
_cell.length_b   1.000
_cell.length_c   1.000
_cell.angle_alpha   90.00
_cell.angle_beta   90.00
_cell.angle_gamma   90.00
#
_symmetry.space_group_name_H-M   'P 1'
#
loop_
_entity.id
_entity.type
_entity.pdbx_description
1 polymer ?
#
loop_
_entity_poly.entity_id
_entity_poly.type
_entity_poly.pdbx_seq_one_letter_code
_entity_poly.pdbx_strand_id
1 'polypeptide(L)'
;MTDLPDASSRLAAAVTGFEMEVRVFPEGTKTAEDAARAIGCPVSAIVKSLVFVVVDEEGNEEPVVVLVPGDLRLDTALLAREAGATRSRRASLDEVRAATGYSAGGTPPFGHATPIRVFADERLRRNDPVWAAAGTPTTVFPISLADLDRLARPVWAEVTE
;
A
#
# COMPACT_ATOMS: atom_id res chain seq x y z
N MET A 1 -4.15 -9.36 26.34
CA MET A 1 -4.47 -9.25 24.90
C MET A 1 -4.51 -7.78 24.51
N THR A 2 -3.74 -7.41 23.53
CA THR A 2 -3.69 -6.01 23.07
C THR A 2 -4.83 -5.75 22.09
N ASP A 3 -5.66 -4.75 22.39
CA ASP A 3 -6.71 -4.37 21.46
C ASP A 3 -6.11 -3.72 20.21
N LEU A 4 -6.59 -4.12 19.04
CA LEU A 4 -6.17 -3.51 17.78
C LEU A 4 -6.91 -2.19 17.58
N PRO A 5 -6.26 -1.20 16.94
CA PRO A 5 -6.96 0.02 16.52
C PRO A 5 -8.16 -0.33 15.61
N ASP A 6 -9.20 0.51 15.65
CA ASP A 6 -10.42 0.28 14.87
C ASP A 6 -10.16 0.08 13.38
N ALA A 7 -9.24 0.87 12.80
CA ALA A 7 -8.91 0.74 11.39
C ALA A 7 -8.31 -0.63 11.07
N SER A 8 -7.44 -1.15 11.93
CA SER A 8 -6.86 -2.48 11.77
C SER A 8 -7.92 -3.57 11.90
N SER A 9 -8.84 -3.42 12.84
CA SER A 9 -9.95 -4.35 13.02
C SER A 9 -10.88 -4.36 11.81
N ARG A 10 -11.18 -3.18 11.24
CA ARG A 10 -11.99 -3.09 10.01
C ARG A 10 -11.30 -3.78 8.85
N LEU A 11 -10.00 -3.59 8.72
CA LEU A 11 -9.24 -4.23 7.65
C LEU A 11 -9.27 -5.75 7.77
N ALA A 12 -9.02 -6.27 8.97
CA ALA A 12 -9.07 -7.71 9.22
C ALA A 12 -10.44 -8.29 8.90
N ALA A 13 -11.52 -7.56 9.22
CA ALA A 13 -12.87 -8.00 8.95
C ALA A 13 -13.22 -7.93 7.45
N ALA A 14 -12.57 -7.06 6.69
CA ALA A 14 -12.82 -6.90 5.27
C ALA A 14 -12.17 -7.99 4.40
N VAL A 15 -11.30 -8.80 4.99
CA VAL A 15 -10.50 -9.81 4.27
C VAL A 15 -10.94 -11.21 4.70
N THR A 16 -11.30 -12.04 3.72
CA THR A 16 -11.66 -13.44 3.97
C THR A 16 -10.52 -14.37 3.55
N GLY A 17 -10.35 -15.45 4.34
CA GLY A 17 -9.35 -16.47 4.01
C GLY A 17 -7.92 -16.07 4.27
N PHE A 18 -7.70 -15.02 5.06
CA PHE A 18 -6.38 -14.57 5.44
C PHE A 18 -6.39 -14.14 6.91
N GLU A 19 -5.52 -14.73 7.70
CA GLU A 19 -5.36 -14.38 9.11
C GLU A 19 -4.27 -13.33 9.24
N MET A 20 -4.66 -12.10 9.56
CA MET A 20 -3.73 -10.98 9.69
C MET A 20 -3.02 -10.99 11.04
N GLU A 21 -1.71 -11.03 10.99
CA GLU A 21 -0.85 -10.98 12.18
C GLU A 21 -0.40 -9.54 12.40
N VAL A 22 -1.30 -8.71 12.94
CA VAL A 22 -1.05 -7.28 13.13
C VAL A 22 -0.10 -7.04 14.30
N ARG A 23 0.95 -6.26 14.04
CA ARG A 23 1.88 -5.80 15.08
C ARG A 23 1.74 -4.30 15.27
N VAL A 24 1.73 -3.88 16.54
CA VAL A 24 1.56 -2.47 16.89
C VAL A 24 2.89 -1.92 17.37
N PHE A 25 3.31 -0.79 16.80
CA PHE A 25 4.52 -0.08 17.21
C PHE A 25 4.13 1.32 17.65
N PRO A 26 3.86 1.53 18.97
CA PRO A 26 3.32 2.79 19.47
C PRO A 26 4.19 4.02 19.16
N GLU A 27 5.50 3.83 19.02
CA GLU A 27 6.43 4.93 18.72
C GLU A 27 6.44 5.31 17.24
N GLY A 28 5.64 4.60 16.44
CA GLY A 28 5.42 4.93 15.05
C GLY A 28 6.36 4.23 14.08
N THR A 29 5.84 4.07 12.90
CA THR A 29 6.57 3.54 11.75
C THR A 29 6.38 4.53 10.60
N LYS A 30 6.72 5.81 10.85
CA LYS A 30 6.44 6.93 9.95
C LYS A 30 7.13 6.81 8.60
N THR A 31 8.36 6.28 8.60
CA THR A 31 9.11 6.05 7.37
C THR A 31 9.31 4.56 7.16
N ALA A 32 9.62 4.17 5.92
CA ALA A 32 9.94 2.78 5.61
C ALA A 32 11.15 2.30 6.43
N GLU A 33 12.14 3.18 6.63
CA GLU A 33 13.33 2.88 7.42
C GLU A 33 12.97 2.63 8.89
N ASP A 34 12.10 3.46 9.46
CA ASP A 34 11.64 3.27 10.84
C ASP A 34 10.90 1.94 11.00
N ALA A 35 10.02 1.63 10.05
CA ALA A 35 9.28 0.37 10.06
C ALA A 35 10.23 -0.82 9.97
N ALA A 36 11.18 -0.78 9.05
CA ALA A 36 12.15 -1.86 8.86
C ALA A 36 12.98 -2.09 10.13
N ARG A 37 13.40 -1.02 10.78
CA ARG A 37 14.18 -1.10 12.01
C ARG A 37 13.38 -1.70 13.15
N ALA A 38 12.12 -1.26 13.32
CA ALA A 38 11.24 -1.77 14.36
C ALA A 38 10.91 -3.25 14.17
N ILE A 39 10.71 -3.67 12.94
CA ILE A 39 10.38 -5.05 12.57
C ILE A 39 11.62 -5.95 12.57
N GLY A 40 12.76 -5.41 12.20
CA GLY A 40 13.99 -6.18 12.02
C GLY A 40 14.10 -6.82 10.62
N CYS A 41 13.57 -6.16 9.61
CA CYS A 41 13.62 -6.63 8.22
C CYS A 41 14.36 -5.61 7.33
N PRO A 42 14.75 -6.00 6.11
CA PRO A 42 15.31 -5.04 5.15
C PRO A 42 14.28 -3.99 4.75
N VAL A 43 14.71 -2.77 4.47
CA VAL A 43 13.82 -1.71 3.98
C VAL A 43 13.12 -2.14 2.69
N SER A 44 13.81 -2.93 1.85
CA SER A 44 13.24 -3.46 0.61
C SER A 44 12.05 -4.41 0.84
N ALA A 45 11.86 -4.94 2.06
CA ALA A 45 10.73 -5.79 2.40
C ALA A 45 9.52 -4.99 2.88
N ILE A 46 9.62 -3.69 3.02
CA ILE A 46 8.50 -2.82 3.38
C ILE A 46 7.72 -2.46 2.12
N VAL A 47 6.40 -2.60 2.19
CA VAL A 47 5.50 -2.20 1.10
C VAL A 47 4.92 -0.83 1.44
N LYS A 48 5.25 0.17 0.62
CA LYS A 48 4.60 1.47 0.70
C LYS A 48 3.35 1.41 -0.18
N SER A 49 2.17 1.62 0.40
CA SER A 49 0.92 1.69 -0.34
C SER A 49 0.61 3.16 -0.59
N LEU A 50 0.97 3.64 -1.78
CA LEU A 50 0.84 5.05 -2.16
C LEU A 50 -0.45 5.24 -2.96
N VAL A 51 -1.15 6.36 -2.72
CA VAL A 51 -2.34 6.70 -3.51
C VAL A 51 -1.99 7.85 -4.43
N PHE A 52 -2.17 7.61 -5.73
CA PHE A 52 -1.96 8.61 -6.76
C PHE A 52 -3.24 8.77 -7.57
N VAL A 53 -3.37 9.89 -8.24
CA VAL A 53 -4.47 10.14 -9.18
C VAL A 53 -3.88 10.14 -10.57
N VAL A 54 -4.39 9.26 -11.43
CA VAL A 54 -3.98 9.23 -12.84
C VAL A 54 -5.01 9.98 -13.65
N VAL A 55 -4.54 10.71 -14.66
CA VAL A 55 -5.37 11.62 -15.46
C VAL A 55 -5.22 11.23 -16.93
N ASP A 56 -6.34 10.99 -17.61
CA ASP A 56 -6.32 10.63 -19.03
C ASP A 56 -6.32 11.87 -19.95
N GLU A 57 -6.35 11.63 -21.26
CA GLU A 57 -6.33 12.70 -22.27
C GLU A 57 -7.54 13.62 -22.17
N GLU A 58 -8.66 13.11 -21.68
CA GLU A 58 -9.90 13.87 -21.55
C GLU A 58 -9.99 14.62 -20.22
N GLY A 59 -8.98 14.47 -19.36
CA GLY A 59 -8.95 15.09 -18.05
C GLY A 59 -9.69 14.30 -16.97
N ASN A 60 -10.12 13.08 -17.27
CA ASN A 60 -10.75 12.22 -16.27
C ASN A 60 -9.71 11.78 -15.24
N GLU A 61 -10.09 11.88 -13.96
CA GLU A 61 -9.22 11.55 -12.84
C GLU A 61 -9.65 10.25 -12.17
N GLU A 62 -8.67 9.38 -11.91
CA GLU A 62 -8.93 8.11 -11.24
C GLU A 62 -7.89 7.88 -10.14
N PRO A 63 -8.31 7.67 -8.89
CA PRO A 63 -7.36 7.28 -7.83
C PRO A 63 -6.93 5.83 -8.01
N VAL A 64 -5.65 5.57 -7.79
CA VAL A 64 -5.06 4.23 -7.86
C VAL A 64 -4.15 4.02 -6.65
N VAL A 65 -3.96 2.77 -6.25
CA VAL A 65 -3.00 2.40 -5.20
C VAL A 65 -1.78 1.80 -5.87
N VAL A 66 -0.60 2.23 -5.45
CA VAL A 66 0.67 1.72 -5.98
C VAL A 66 1.50 1.16 -4.85
N LEU A 67 1.87 -0.11 -4.95
CA LEU A 67 2.68 -0.81 -3.97
C LEU A 67 4.14 -0.73 -4.38
N VAL A 68 4.95 -0.05 -3.58
CA VAL A 68 6.35 0.27 -3.90
C VAL A 68 7.25 -0.20 -2.76
N PRO A 69 8.40 -0.85 -3.06
CA PRO A 69 9.36 -1.22 -2.01
C PRO A 69 9.86 0.00 -1.25
N GLY A 70 10.10 -0.16 0.04
CA GLY A 70 10.50 0.92 0.92
C GLY A 70 11.81 1.62 0.55
N ASP A 71 12.70 0.93 -0.16
CA ASP A 71 13.99 1.47 -0.59
C ASP A 71 13.95 2.14 -1.96
N LEU A 72 12.80 2.12 -2.65
CA LEU A 72 12.68 2.66 -4.00
C LEU A 72 11.67 3.79 -4.05
N ARG A 73 11.76 4.57 -5.11
CA ARG A 73 10.90 5.73 -5.33
C ARG A 73 10.02 5.51 -6.56
N LEU A 74 8.75 5.85 -6.44
CA LEU A 74 7.80 5.79 -7.56
C LEU A 74 8.22 6.75 -8.68
N ASP A 75 8.15 6.25 -9.91
CA ASP A 75 8.29 7.07 -11.11
C ASP A 75 6.88 7.39 -11.63
N THR A 76 6.49 8.66 -11.50
CA THR A 76 5.12 9.08 -11.83
C THR A 76 4.79 8.93 -13.32
N ALA A 77 5.77 9.07 -14.20
CA ALA A 77 5.57 8.90 -15.64
C ALA A 77 5.35 7.42 -15.99
N LEU A 78 6.11 6.52 -15.36
CA LEU A 78 5.91 5.09 -15.55
C LEU A 78 4.53 4.64 -15.05
N LEU A 79 4.10 5.16 -13.90
CA LEU A 79 2.77 4.86 -13.39
C LEU A 79 1.68 5.29 -14.37
N ALA A 80 1.77 6.53 -14.88
CA ALA A 80 0.80 7.03 -15.84
C ALA A 80 0.71 6.11 -17.06
N ARG A 81 1.87 5.70 -17.58
CA ARG A 81 1.92 4.82 -18.76
C ARG A 81 1.27 3.47 -18.47
N GLU A 82 1.58 2.85 -17.33
CA GLU A 82 1.01 1.55 -16.97
C GLU A 82 -0.50 1.65 -16.73
N ALA A 83 -0.98 2.79 -16.25
CA ALA A 83 -2.40 3.01 -16.01
C ALA A 83 -3.18 3.39 -17.27
N GLY A 84 -2.51 3.61 -18.40
CA GLY A 84 -3.14 4.07 -19.62
C GLY A 84 -3.53 5.54 -19.58
N ALA A 85 -2.84 6.33 -18.77
CA ALA A 85 -3.10 7.74 -18.55
C ALA A 85 -1.98 8.61 -19.14
N THR A 86 -2.19 9.91 -19.18
CA THR A 86 -1.20 10.87 -19.70
C THR A 86 -0.29 11.40 -18.61
N ARG A 87 -0.79 11.47 -17.38
CA ARG A 87 0.00 11.95 -16.23
C ARG A 87 -0.54 11.37 -14.93
N SER A 88 0.24 11.47 -13.87
CA SER A 88 -0.18 11.10 -12.53
C SER A 88 0.27 12.17 -11.55
N ARG A 89 -0.47 12.29 -10.45
CA ARG A 89 -0.14 13.20 -9.36
C ARG A 89 -0.42 12.52 -8.03
N ARG A 90 0.23 13.00 -6.99
CA ARG A 90 -0.04 12.52 -5.65
C ARG A 90 -1.48 12.90 -5.26
N ALA A 91 -2.20 11.96 -4.66
CA ALA A 91 -3.53 12.24 -4.12
C ALA A 91 -3.42 13.12 -2.88
N SER A 92 -4.40 14.01 -2.67
CA SER A 92 -4.50 14.76 -1.43
C SER A 92 -4.89 13.83 -0.29
N LEU A 93 -4.71 14.28 0.95
CA LEU A 93 -5.09 13.48 2.13
C LEU A 93 -6.58 13.13 2.13
N ASP A 94 -7.42 14.08 1.70
CA ASP A 94 -8.87 13.83 1.59
C ASP A 94 -9.18 12.82 0.50
N GLU A 95 -8.48 12.88 -0.63
CA GLU A 95 -8.66 11.92 -1.72
C GLU A 95 -8.23 10.51 -1.28
N VAL A 96 -7.13 10.39 -0.53
CA VAL A 96 -6.69 9.10 0.01
C VAL A 96 -7.78 8.48 0.88
N ARG A 97 -8.31 9.26 1.82
CA ARG A 97 -9.32 8.78 2.76
C ARG A 97 -10.63 8.43 2.05
N ALA A 98 -11.05 9.25 1.09
CA ALA A 98 -12.27 8.99 0.33
C ALA A 98 -12.17 7.72 -0.52
N ALA A 99 -11.02 7.50 -1.15
CA ALA A 99 -10.82 6.34 -2.03
C ALA A 99 -10.59 5.06 -1.25
N THR A 100 -9.80 5.09 -0.19
CA THR A 100 -9.35 3.88 0.52
C THR A 100 -10.08 3.62 1.82
N GLY A 101 -10.59 4.65 2.49
CA GLY A 101 -11.15 4.54 3.83
C GLY A 101 -10.11 4.59 4.93
N TYR A 102 -8.84 4.82 4.58
CA TYR A 102 -7.72 4.86 5.52
C TYR A 102 -6.91 6.13 5.33
N SER A 103 -6.14 6.50 6.36
CA SER A 103 -5.23 7.65 6.27
C SER A 103 -4.03 7.31 5.37
N ALA A 104 -3.39 8.35 4.83
CA ALA A 104 -2.25 8.16 3.94
C ALA A 104 -1.13 7.32 4.56
N GLY A 105 -0.83 7.53 5.85
CA GLY A 105 0.22 6.77 6.55
C GLY A 105 -0.17 5.36 6.94
N GLY A 106 -1.47 5.02 6.87
CA GLY A 106 -1.95 3.70 7.28
C GLY A 106 -2.59 2.89 6.16
N THR A 107 -2.52 3.36 4.92
CA THR A 107 -3.18 2.71 3.79
C THR A 107 -2.65 1.28 3.59
N PRO A 108 -3.53 0.27 3.68
CA PRO A 108 -3.14 -1.12 3.42
C PRO A 108 -3.12 -1.41 1.91
N PRO A 109 -2.52 -2.54 1.51
CA PRO A 109 -2.45 -2.89 0.08
C PRO A 109 -3.76 -3.43 -0.51
N PHE A 110 -4.77 -3.68 0.32
CA PHE A 110 -6.07 -4.22 -0.09
C PHE A 110 -7.12 -3.86 0.95
N GLY A 111 -8.38 -4.28 0.72
CA GLY A 111 -9.47 -4.01 1.67
C GLY A 111 -9.94 -2.57 1.66
N HIS A 112 -9.85 -1.92 0.52
CA HIS A 112 -10.20 -0.50 0.36
C HIS A 112 -11.71 -0.29 0.34
N ALA A 113 -12.14 0.91 0.76
CA ALA A 113 -13.56 1.26 0.86
C ALA A 113 -14.26 1.35 -0.49
N THR A 114 -13.53 1.67 -1.56
CA THR A 114 -14.07 1.74 -2.92
C THR A 114 -13.31 0.80 -3.85
N PRO A 115 -13.92 0.40 -4.99
CA PRO A 115 -13.15 -0.31 -6.02
C PRO A 115 -12.04 0.59 -6.54
N ILE A 116 -10.80 0.11 -6.50
CA ILE A 116 -9.64 0.91 -6.88
C ILE A 116 -8.60 -0.02 -7.52
N ARG A 117 -8.00 0.42 -8.63
CA ARG A 117 -6.94 -0.36 -9.27
C ARG A 117 -5.68 -0.32 -8.41
N VAL A 118 -5.01 -1.46 -8.33
CA VAL A 118 -3.76 -1.60 -7.59
C VAL A 118 -2.65 -1.98 -8.55
N PHE A 119 -1.54 -1.26 -8.48
CA PHE A 119 -0.31 -1.57 -9.20
C PHE A 119 0.74 -1.98 -8.19
N ALA A 120 1.61 -2.91 -8.55
CA ALA A 120 2.70 -3.34 -7.68
C ALA A 120 4.00 -3.37 -8.48
N ASP A 121 5.03 -2.78 -7.92
CA ASP A 121 6.34 -2.82 -8.56
C ASP A 121 6.94 -4.22 -8.51
N GLU A 122 7.48 -4.68 -9.63
CA GLU A 122 8.06 -6.02 -9.76
C GLU A 122 9.17 -6.27 -8.73
N ARG A 123 9.85 -5.22 -8.26
CA ARG A 123 10.94 -5.36 -7.31
C ARG A 123 10.49 -5.72 -5.90
N LEU A 124 9.18 -5.69 -5.62
CA LEU A 124 8.65 -6.26 -4.38
C LEU A 124 8.96 -7.74 -4.26
N ARG A 125 9.17 -8.42 -5.38
CA ARG A 125 9.48 -9.86 -5.41
C ARG A 125 10.87 -10.22 -4.90
N ARG A 126 11.67 -9.22 -4.55
CA ARG A 126 13.00 -9.46 -3.96
C ARG A 126 12.93 -10.03 -2.54
N ASN A 127 11.78 -9.89 -1.87
CA ASN A 127 11.58 -10.38 -0.51
C ASN A 127 10.26 -11.13 -0.39
N ASP A 128 10.23 -12.13 0.48
CA ASP A 128 9.01 -12.89 0.81
C ASP A 128 9.20 -13.48 2.20
N PRO A 129 8.42 -13.08 3.22
CA PRO A 129 7.28 -12.16 3.13
C PRO A 129 7.69 -10.70 3.02
N VAL A 130 6.70 -9.88 2.75
CA VAL A 130 6.81 -8.42 2.81
C VAL A 130 5.94 -7.90 3.95
N TRP A 131 6.12 -6.64 4.32
CA TRP A 131 5.41 -6.03 5.44
C TRP A 131 4.66 -4.79 4.98
N ALA A 132 3.39 -4.69 5.36
CA ALA A 132 2.50 -3.62 4.91
C ALA A 132 1.78 -2.96 6.08
N ALA A 133 1.30 -1.74 5.87
CA ALA A 133 0.50 -1.04 6.88
C ALA A 133 -0.84 -1.74 7.08
N ALA A 134 -1.28 -1.79 8.33
CA ALA A 134 -2.49 -2.50 8.72
C ALA A 134 -3.63 -1.53 9.09
N GLY A 135 -3.74 -0.42 8.37
CA GLY A 135 -4.82 0.54 8.53
C GLY A 135 -4.49 1.78 9.34
N THR A 136 -3.36 1.80 10.03
CA THR A 136 -2.88 2.96 10.80
C THR A 136 -1.38 3.16 10.61
N PRO A 137 -0.86 4.35 10.93
CA PRO A 137 0.59 4.60 10.84
C PRO A 137 1.44 3.82 11.86
N THR A 138 0.82 3.16 12.82
CA THR A 138 1.52 2.44 13.90
C THR A 138 1.33 0.93 13.84
N THR A 139 0.62 0.42 12.83
CA THR A 139 0.35 -1.01 12.70
C THR A 139 0.86 -1.55 11.38
N VAL A 140 1.45 -2.74 11.43
CA VAL A 140 1.96 -3.44 10.25
C VAL A 140 1.62 -4.92 10.34
N PHE A 141 1.66 -5.61 9.21
CA PHE A 141 1.48 -7.06 9.17
C PHE A 141 2.37 -7.68 8.09
N PRO A 142 2.85 -8.91 8.31
CA PRO A 142 3.58 -9.64 7.27
C PRO A 142 2.60 -10.34 6.33
N ILE A 143 3.00 -10.46 5.08
CA ILE A 143 2.19 -11.15 4.09
C ILE A 143 3.12 -11.79 3.04
N SER A 144 2.81 -13.04 2.67
CA SER A 144 3.54 -13.69 1.58
C SER A 144 3.18 -13.04 0.25
N LEU A 145 4.08 -13.13 -0.72
CA LEU A 145 3.80 -12.61 -2.07
C LEU A 145 2.58 -13.29 -2.68
N ALA A 146 2.39 -14.59 -2.42
CA ALA A 146 1.24 -15.32 -2.93
C ALA A 146 -0.08 -14.76 -2.38
N ASP A 147 -0.14 -14.48 -1.08
CA ASP A 147 -1.33 -13.89 -0.47
C ASP A 147 -1.54 -12.45 -0.90
N LEU A 148 -0.46 -11.68 -1.03
CA LEU A 148 -0.55 -10.31 -1.52
C LEU A 148 -1.14 -10.27 -2.92
N ASP A 149 -0.66 -11.14 -3.81
CA ASP A 149 -1.19 -11.26 -5.18
C ASP A 149 -2.67 -11.64 -5.19
N ARG A 150 -3.04 -12.60 -4.36
CA ARG A 150 -4.42 -13.10 -4.27
C ARG A 150 -5.38 -12.04 -3.74
N LEU A 151 -4.97 -11.27 -2.73
CA LEU A 151 -5.85 -10.31 -2.04
C LEU A 151 -5.87 -8.94 -2.68
N ALA A 152 -4.73 -8.44 -3.12
CA ALA A 152 -4.63 -7.12 -3.74
C ALA A 152 -4.93 -7.15 -5.24
N ARG A 153 -4.70 -8.29 -5.88
CA ARG A 153 -4.85 -8.47 -7.33
C ARG A 153 -4.19 -7.35 -8.13
N PRO A 154 -2.91 -7.06 -7.86
CA PRO A 154 -2.27 -5.92 -8.49
C PRO A 154 -1.89 -6.21 -9.93
N VAL A 155 -1.75 -5.14 -10.70
CA VAL A 155 -1.03 -5.21 -11.97
C VAL A 155 0.44 -5.08 -11.62
N TRP A 156 1.21 -6.14 -11.85
CA TRP A 156 2.66 -6.12 -11.63
C TRP A 156 3.34 -5.39 -12.79
N ALA A 157 4.14 -4.40 -12.47
CA ALA A 157 4.75 -3.54 -13.48
C ALA A 157 6.03 -2.92 -12.95
N GLU A 158 6.78 -2.27 -13.85
CA GLU A 158 7.94 -1.48 -13.46
C GLU A 158 7.49 -0.03 -13.32
N VAL A 159 7.37 0.45 -12.07
CA VAL A 159 6.88 1.80 -11.78
C VAL A 159 7.82 2.59 -10.84
N THR A 160 9.04 2.11 -10.63
CA THR A 160 10.03 2.80 -9.79
C THR A 160 11.21 3.29 -10.62
N GLU A 161 11.87 4.34 -10.10
CA GLU A 161 13.08 4.89 -10.70
C GLU A 161 14.24 3.90 -10.65
#